data_0d0fc4d10d742ad76567e69a0fc48a7c
#
_entry.id   0d0fc4d10d742ad76567e69a0fc48a7c
#
_cell.length_a   1.000
_cell.length_b   1.000
_cell.length_c   1.000
_cell.angle_alpha   90.00
_cell.angle_beta   90.00
_cell.angle_gamma   90.00
#
_symmetry.space_group_name_H-M   'P 1'
#
loop_
_entity.id
_entity.type
_entity.pdbx_description
1 polymer ?
#
loop_
_entity_poly.entity_id
_entity_poly.type
_entity_poly.pdbx_seq_one_letter_code
_entity_poly.pdbx_strand_id
1 'polypeptide(L)'
;MNIDSIKNGYVIDHISAGHAMKIYDYLKLGELDCSVAMIMNARSTKMGKKDIIKIDQKVKIDFDVLGYIDPKITINVIENDKKVKKFHPELKTELVDIVKCKNPRCITSVERGLKHICVLKDKDSAKYRCKYCDSEV
;
A
#
# COMPACT_ATOMS: atom_id res chain seq x y z
N MET A 1 -13.20 -3.04 20.80
CA MET A 1 -12.90 -1.68 20.33
C MET A 1 -13.97 -1.27 19.33
N ASN A 2 -14.69 -0.21 19.64
CA ASN A 2 -15.73 0.31 18.77
C ASN A 2 -15.18 1.48 17.96
N ILE A 3 -15.11 1.28 16.65
CA ILE A 3 -14.76 2.32 15.70
C ILE A 3 -15.94 2.48 14.76
N ASP A 4 -16.40 3.71 14.58
CA ASP A 4 -17.54 4.00 13.73
C ASP A 4 -17.32 3.47 12.31
N SER A 5 -18.37 2.93 11.71
CA SER A 5 -18.36 2.50 10.33
C SER A 5 -18.23 3.71 9.41
N ILE A 6 -17.45 3.57 8.35
CA ILE A 6 -17.36 4.61 7.34
C ILE A 6 -18.60 4.58 6.44
N LYS A 7 -19.03 5.75 5.97
CA LYS A 7 -20.20 5.85 5.08
C LYS A 7 -19.80 5.82 3.62
N ASN A 8 -18.79 6.56 3.23
CA ASN A 8 -18.26 6.62 1.88
C ASN A 8 -16.75 6.68 1.95
N GLY A 9 -16.08 5.68 1.43
CA GLY A 9 -14.63 5.66 1.46
C GLY A 9 -14.07 4.28 1.22
N TYR A 10 -12.96 3.96 1.89
CA TYR A 10 -12.23 2.71 1.69
C TYR A 10 -11.92 2.03 3.02
N VAL A 11 -12.00 0.70 3.02
CA VAL A 11 -11.45 -0.12 4.09
C VAL A 11 -10.34 -0.97 3.50
N ILE A 12 -9.12 -0.72 3.93
CA ILE A 12 -7.96 -1.52 3.55
C ILE A 12 -7.78 -2.59 4.62
N ASP A 13 -8.08 -3.84 4.28
CA ASP A 13 -8.12 -4.95 5.21
C ASP A 13 -7.08 -6.02 4.85
N HIS A 14 -6.91 -6.99 5.73
CA HIS A 14 -5.97 -8.10 5.58
C HIS A 14 -4.52 -7.63 5.38
N ILE A 15 -4.17 -6.51 5.97
CA ILE A 15 -2.80 -6.01 6.00
C ILE A 15 -2.01 -6.88 6.97
N SER A 16 -0.87 -7.40 6.56
CA SER A 16 0.00 -8.15 7.46
C SER A 16 0.40 -7.28 8.65
N ALA A 17 0.33 -7.83 9.87
CA ALA A 17 0.63 -7.09 11.09
C ALA A 17 2.01 -6.41 10.99
N GLY A 18 2.04 -5.10 11.26
CA GLY A 18 3.25 -4.29 11.17
C GLY A 18 3.39 -3.50 9.87
N HIS A 19 2.57 -3.76 8.84
CA HIS A 19 2.67 -3.06 7.56
C HIS A 19 1.80 -1.80 7.45
N ALA A 20 0.90 -1.56 8.41
CA ALA A 20 0.00 -0.40 8.36
C ALA A 20 0.75 0.93 8.30
N MET A 21 1.85 1.08 9.03
CA MET A 21 2.64 2.32 9.02
C MET A 21 3.30 2.58 7.67
N LYS A 22 3.73 1.53 6.98
CA LYS A 22 4.27 1.67 5.62
C LYS A 22 3.20 2.20 4.66
N ILE A 23 1.98 1.69 4.77
CA ILE A 23 0.85 2.14 3.97
C ILE A 23 0.52 3.59 4.30
N TYR A 24 0.49 3.94 5.58
CA TYR A 24 0.27 5.31 6.03
C TYR A 24 1.26 6.28 5.35
N ASP A 25 2.55 5.91 5.34
CA ASP A 25 3.59 6.75 4.76
C ASP A 25 3.51 6.82 3.22
N TYR A 26 3.34 5.67 2.56
CA TYR A 26 3.28 5.64 1.10
C TYR A 26 2.05 6.34 0.52
N LEU A 27 0.91 6.21 1.16
CA LEU A 27 -0.32 6.86 0.72
C LEU A 27 -0.47 8.29 1.27
N LYS A 28 0.47 8.75 2.10
CA LYS A 28 0.47 10.09 2.70
C LYS A 28 -0.84 10.38 3.43
N LEU A 29 -1.30 9.40 4.21
CA LEU A 29 -2.59 9.51 4.91
C LEU A 29 -2.63 10.64 5.93
N GLY A 30 -1.47 11.03 6.47
CA GLY A 30 -1.37 12.15 7.40
C GLY A 30 -1.69 13.51 6.78
N GLU A 31 -1.70 13.62 5.45
CA GLU A 31 -2.04 14.85 4.74
C GLU A 31 -3.53 14.98 4.42
N LEU A 32 -4.33 13.96 4.72
CA LEU A 32 -5.76 13.97 4.44
C LEU A 32 -6.54 14.72 5.51
N ASP A 33 -7.56 15.47 5.07
CA ASP A 33 -8.47 16.19 5.97
C ASP A 33 -9.64 15.35 6.47
N CYS A 34 -9.84 14.17 5.90
CA CYS A 34 -10.92 13.28 6.31
C CYS A 34 -10.53 12.42 7.52
N SER A 35 -11.53 11.77 8.11
CA SER A 35 -11.28 10.84 9.21
C SER A 35 -10.58 9.59 8.71
N VAL A 36 -9.47 9.24 9.36
CA VAL A 36 -8.70 8.03 9.07
C VAL A 36 -8.52 7.27 10.36
N ALA A 37 -8.87 5.98 10.37
CA ALA A 37 -8.67 5.11 11.52
C ALA A 37 -7.71 3.98 11.12
N MET A 38 -6.75 3.71 11.98
CA MET A 38 -5.79 2.62 11.80
C MET A 38 -5.87 1.69 13.00
N ILE A 39 -6.12 0.42 12.75
CA ILE A 39 -6.17 -0.60 13.79
C ILE A 39 -5.00 -1.54 13.57
N MET A 40 -4.12 -1.64 14.56
CA MET A 40 -2.98 -2.52 14.51
C MET A 40 -3.23 -3.76 15.36
N ASN A 41 -2.77 -4.91 14.89
CA ASN A 41 -2.87 -6.18 15.60
C ASN A 41 -4.32 -6.60 15.90
N ALA A 42 -5.22 -6.38 14.96
CA ALA A 42 -6.59 -6.87 15.05
C ALA A 42 -6.61 -8.40 14.94
N ARG A 43 -7.51 -9.06 15.64
CA ARG A 43 -7.65 -10.51 15.56
C ARG A 43 -8.16 -10.94 14.19
N SER A 44 -7.53 -11.95 13.62
CA SER A 44 -7.90 -12.51 12.33
C SER A 44 -7.89 -14.04 12.40
N THR A 45 -8.98 -14.66 11.98
CA THR A 45 -9.05 -16.13 11.89
C THR A 45 -8.14 -16.66 10.78
N LYS A 46 -7.92 -15.86 9.72
CA LYS A 46 -7.11 -16.22 8.56
C LYS A 46 -5.62 -16.01 8.77
N MET A 47 -5.24 -14.95 9.48
CA MET A 47 -3.86 -14.47 9.57
C MET A 47 -3.32 -14.45 11.00
N GLY A 48 -4.13 -14.79 12.00
CA GLY A 48 -3.82 -14.59 13.41
C GLY A 48 -3.95 -13.13 13.84
N LYS A 49 -3.12 -12.26 13.31
CA LYS A 49 -3.20 -10.81 13.51
C LYS A 49 -3.15 -10.10 12.16
N LYS A 50 -3.90 -9.02 12.05
CA LYS A 50 -3.90 -8.18 10.85
C LYS A 50 -4.00 -6.71 11.23
N ASP A 51 -3.61 -5.84 10.32
CA ASP A 51 -3.86 -4.40 10.45
C ASP A 51 -5.00 -4.00 9.53
N ILE A 52 -5.71 -2.95 9.89
CA ILE A 52 -6.84 -2.42 9.12
C ILE A 52 -6.73 -0.91 9.07
N ILE A 53 -6.97 -0.32 7.90
CA ILE A 53 -7.04 1.13 7.73
C ILE A 53 -8.39 1.49 7.14
N LYS A 54 -9.09 2.44 7.79
CA LYS A 54 -10.38 2.96 7.32
C LYS A 54 -10.23 4.43 6.96
N ILE A 55 -10.66 4.79 5.75
CA ILE A 55 -10.61 6.17 5.24
C ILE A 55 -12.03 6.59 4.93
N ASP A 56 -12.53 7.60 5.64
CA ASP A 56 -13.94 8.03 5.53
C ASP A 56 -14.11 9.12 4.46
N GLN A 57 -13.54 8.90 3.31
CA GLN A 57 -13.73 9.73 2.12
C GLN A 57 -13.20 9.00 0.89
N LYS A 58 -13.84 9.21 -0.25
CA LYS A 58 -13.33 8.68 -1.52
C LYS A 58 -12.23 9.58 -2.06
N VAL A 59 -11.05 9.45 -1.49
CA VAL A 59 -9.87 10.18 -1.94
C VAL A 59 -9.22 9.43 -3.10
N LYS A 60 -8.46 10.14 -3.91
CA LYS A 60 -7.70 9.53 -4.99
C LYS A 60 -6.48 8.83 -4.40
N ILE A 61 -6.45 7.51 -4.46
CA ILE A 61 -5.38 6.67 -3.91
C ILE A 61 -4.81 5.82 -5.01
N ASP A 62 -3.48 5.73 -5.07
CA ASP A 62 -2.79 4.78 -5.95
C ASP A 62 -2.70 3.43 -5.22
N PHE A 63 -3.68 2.57 -5.48
CA PHE A 63 -3.74 1.25 -4.85
C PHE A 63 -2.67 0.29 -5.34
N ASP A 64 -2.01 0.57 -6.44
CA ASP A 64 -0.97 -0.31 -7.00
C ASP A 64 0.26 -0.37 -6.11
N VAL A 65 0.53 0.70 -5.36
CA VAL A 65 1.61 0.72 -4.35
C VAL A 65 1.37 -0.33 -3.28
N LEU A 66 0.10 -0.59 -2.95
CA LEU A 66 -0.26 -1.55 -1.91
C LEU A 66 0.12 -2.97 -2.28
N GLY A 67 0.06 -3.32 -3.56
CA GLY A 67 0.51 -4.63 -4.03
C GLY A 67 2.00 -4.87 -3.79
N TYR A 68 2.81 -3.82 -3.92
CA TYR A 68 4.23 -3.88 -3.59
C TYR A 68 4.45 -4.10 -2.07
N ILE A 69 3.68 -3.39 -1.23
CA ILE A 69 3.84 -3.47 0.22
C ILE A 69 3.38 -4.82 0.75
N ASP A 70 2.19 -5.27 0.32
CA ASP A 70 1.59 -6.50 0.80
C ASP A 70 0.54 -7.02 -0.19
N PRO A 71 0.83 -8.10 -0.93
CA PRO A 71 -0.11 -8.63 -1.92
C PRO A 71 -1.37 -9.27 -1.31
N LYS A 72 -1.41 -9.51 0.00
CA LYS A 72 -2.57 -10.09 0.69
C LYS A 72 -3.66 -9.07 1.00
N ILE A 73 -3.37 -7.79 0.84
CA ILE A 73 -4.29 -6.70 1.16
C ILE A 73 -5.58 -6.82 0.34
N THR A 74 -6.69 -6.55 1.00
CA THR A 74 -8.00 -6.45 0.36
C THR A 74 -8.50 -5.02 0.51
N ILE A 75 -9.01 -4.43 -0.58
CA ILE A 75 -9.56 -3.10 -0.57
C ILE A 75 -11.07 -3.21 -0.75
N ASN A 76 -11.81 -2.66 0.21
CA ASN A 76 -13.27 -2.60 0.16
C ASN A 76 -13.70 -1.16 -0.09
N VAL A 77 -14.49 -0.95 -1.13
CA VAL A 77 -15.07 0.36 -1.42
C VAL A 77 -16.43 0.44 -0.75
N ILE A 78 -16.65 1.47 0.06
CA ILE A 78 -17.88 1.68 0.81
C ILE A 78 -18.63 2.87 0.23
N GLU A 79 -19.91 2.68 -0.07
CA GLU A 79 -20.82 3.74 -0.51
C GLU A 79 -22.14 3.60 0.22
N ASN A 80 -22.63 4.69 0.83
CA ASN A 80 -23.89 4.71 1.59
C ASN A 80 -23.95 3.59 2.63
N ASP A 81 -22.88 3.44 3.41
CA ASP A 81 -22.73 2.42 4.45
C ASP A 81 -22.67 0.97 3.94
N LYS A 82 -22.60 0.77 2.62
CA LYS A 82 -22.59 -0.57 2.02
C LYS A 82 -21.31 -0.82 1.26
N LYS A 83 -20.81 -2.05 1.38
CA LYS A 83 -19.67 -2.52 0.61
C LYS A 83 -20.12 -2.75 -0.84
N VAL A 84 -19.67 -1.91 -1.77
CA VAL A 84 -20.07 -1.98 -3.18
C VAL A 84 -19.04 -2.68 -4.05
N LYS A 85 -17.78 -2.75 -3.62
CA LYS A 85 -16.71 -3.39 -4.38
C LYS A 85 -15.65 -3.92 -3.45
N LYS A 86 -15.09 -5.08 -3.78
CA LYS A 86 -13.96 -5.68 -3.08
C LYS A 86 -12.95 -6.14 -4.13
N PHE A 87 -11.69 -5.73 -3.96
CA PHE A 87 -10.63 -6.15 -4.88
C PHE A 87 -9.29 -6.24 -4.17
N HIS A 88 -8.35 -6.93 -4.81
CA HIS A 88 -6.95 -6.99 -4.37
C HIS A 88 -6.12 -6.02 -5.23
N PRO A 89 -5.10 -5.37 -4.67
CA PRO A 89 -4.20 -4.55 -5.48
C PRO A 89 -3.43 -5.43 -6.46
N GLU A 90 -3.22 -4.92 -7.66
CA GLU A 90 -2.45 -5.63 -8.68
C GLU A 90 -0.97 -5.25 -8.57
N LEU A 91 -0.10 -6.25 -8.82
CA LEU A 91 1.33 -6.00 -8.92
C LEU A 91 1.64 -5.42 -10.30
N LYS A 92 2.07 -4.18 -10.34
CA LYS A 92 2.53 -3.56 -11.59
C LYS A 92 3.88 -4.12 -12.01
N THR A 93 4.10 -4.21 -13.32
CA THR A 93 5.38 -4.64 -13.87
C THR A 93 6.50 -3.63 -13.59
N GLU A 94 6.17 -2.35 -13.48
CA GLU A 94 7.11 -1.29 -13.14
C GLU A 94 6.54 -0.35 -12.10
N LEU A 95 7.38 0.06 -11.16
CA LEU A 95 7.09 1.13 -10.19
C LEU A 95 7.98 2.32 -10.54
N VAL A 96 7.37 3.48 -10.82
CA VAL A 96 8.10 4.69 -11.22
C VAL A 96 7.98 5.74 -10.10
N ASP A 97 9.12 6.17 -9.57
CA ASP A 97 9.22 7.18 -8.50
C ASP A 97 8.44 6.84 -7.22
N ILE A 98 8.19 5.55 -6.98
CA ILE A 98 7.48 5.08 -5.79
C ILE A 98 8.50 4.59 -4.75
N VAL A 99 9.46 3.77 -5.18
CA VAL A 99 10.48 3.20 -4.32
C VAL A 99 11.85 3.68 -4.79
N LYS A 100 12.67 4.16 -3.86
CA LYS A 100 14.05 4.59 -4.17
C LYS A 100 15.00 3.42 -4.09
N CYS A 101 15.95 3.35 -5.02
CA CYS A 101 17.01 2.36 -4.98
C CYS A 101 17.88 2.56 -3.74
N LYS A 102 18.18 1.48 -3.04
CA LYS A 102 19.00 1.51 -1.82
C LYS A 102 20.50 1.47 -2.09
N ASN A 103 20.90 1.15 -3.33
CA ASN A 103 22.31 1.06 -3.71
C ASN A 103 22.89 2.47 -3.88
N PRO A 104 23.83 2.90 -3.03
CA PRO A 104 24.40 4.24 -3.12
C PRO A 104 25.23 4.46 -4.40
N ARG A 105 25.64 3.39 -5.08
CA ARG A 105 26.40 3.46 -6.34
C ARG A 105 25.50 3.50 -7.56
N CYS A 106 24.18 3.34 -7.40
CA CYS A 106 23.27 3.41 -8.53
C CYS A 106 23.22 4.83 -9.08
N ILE A 107 23.11 4.96 -10.40
CA ILE A 107 23.03 6.26 -11.06
C ILE A 107 21.85 7.10 -10.56
N THR A 108 20.75 6.44 -10.14
CA THR A 108 19.59 7.13 -9.57
C THR A 108 19.87 7.73 -8.20
N SER A 109 20.91 7.24 -7.50
CA SER A 109 21.35 7.78 -6.22
C SER A 109 22.34 8.93 -6.39
N VAL A 110 23.04 9.00 -7.53
CA VAL A 110 24.12 9.95 -7.81
C VAL A 110 23.61 11.15 -8.59
N GLU A 111 22.79 10.93 -9.60
CA GLU A 111 22.27 11.99 -10.47
C GLU A 111 20.85 12.37 -10.08
N ARG A 112 20.60 13.67 -9.95
CA ARG A 112 19.28 14.22 -9.68
C ARG A 112 18.47 14.27 -10.97
N GLY A 113 17.16 14.11 -10.85
CA GLY A 113 16.23 14.23 -11.97
C GLY A 113 15.99 12.95 -12.74
N LEU A 114 16.70 11.87 -12.41
CA LEU A 114 16.38 10.55 -12.96
C LEU A 114 15.22 9.93 -12.21
N LYS A 115 14.32 9.30 -12.94
CA LYS A 115 13.21 8.57 -12.35
C LYS A 115 13.72 7.27 -11.74
N HIS A 116 13.25 6.98 -10.52
CA HIS A 116 13.50 5.69 -9.86
C HIS A 116 12.53 4.67 -10.43
N ILE A 117 13.05 3.74 -11.23
CA ILE A 117 12.24 2.72 -11.88
C ILE A 117 12.62 1.36 -11.32
N CYS A 118 11.64 0.65 -10.76
CA CYS A 118 11.80 -0.71 -10.25
C CYS A 118 10.96 -1.65 -11.08
N VAL A 119 11.51 -2.80 -11.44
CA VAL A 119 10.88 -3.79 -12.31
C VAL A 119 10.54 -5.03 -11.51
N LEU A 120 9.32 -5.54 -11.71
CA LEU A 120 8.87 -6.78 -11.07
C LEU A 120 9.65 -7.96 -11.65
N LYS A 121 10.36 -8.70 -10.79
CA LYS A 121 11.15 -9.87 -11.16
C LYS A 121 10.51 -11.18 -10.74
N ASP A 122 9.80 -11.19 -9.62
CA ASP A 122 9.10 -12.37 -9.13
C ASP A 122 7.71 -11.97 -8.64
N LYS A 123 6.70 -12.40 -9.37
CA LYS A 123 5.30 -12.07 -9.07
C LYS A 123 4.82 -12.75 -7.78
N ASP A 124 5.25 -13.97 -7.53
CA ASP A 124 4.78 -14.75 -6.38
C ASP A 124 5.27 -14.17 -5.06
N SER A 125 6.51 -13.68 -5.02
CA SER A 125 7.10 -13.07 -3.83
C SER A 125 7.04 -11.54 -3.84
N ALA A 126 6.45 -10.93 -4.87
CA ALA A 126 6.36 -9.47 -5.04
C ALA A 126 7.73 -8.79 -4.97
N LYS A 127 8.75 -9.39 -5.57
CA LYS A 127 10.11 -8.85 -5.58
C LYS A 127 10.35 -7.95 -6.78
N TYR A 128 10.83 -6.75 -6.48
CA TYR A 128 11.22 -5.76 -7.48
C TYR A 128 12.72 -5.50 -7.42
N ARG A 129 13.29 -5.14 -8.56
CA ARG A 129 14.69 -4.76 -8.68
C ARG A 129 14.83 -3.43 -9.41
N CYS A 130 15.85 -2.67 -9.06
CA CYS A 130 16.16 -1.42 -9.74
C CYS A 130 16.46 -1.70 -11.22
N LYS A 131 15.83 -0.95 -12.11
CA LYS A 131 16.02 -1.09 -13.56
C LYS A 131 17.46 -0.79 -13.98
N TYR A 132 18.15 0.11 -13.29
CA TYR A 132 19.49 0.57 -13.66
C TYR A 132 20.60 -0.32 -13.12
N CYS A 133 20.56 -0.71 -11.85
CA CYS A 133 21.63 -1.47 -11.20
C CYS A 133 21.26 -2.89 -10.82
N ASP A 134 20.00 -3.29 -11.03
CA ASP A 134 19.45 -4.62 -10.70
C ASP A 134 19.53 -4.99 -9.22
N SER A 135 19.76 -4.03 -8.34
CA SER A 135 19.71 -4.27 -6.90
C SER A 135 18.28 -4.49 -6.44
N GLU A 136 18.08 -5.38 -5.47
CA GLU A 136 16.79 -5.61 -4.85
C GLU A 136 16.34 -4.38 -4.06
N VAL A 137 15.08 -4.00 -4.18
CA VAL A 137 14.51 -2.84 -3.50
C VAL A 137 13.50 -3.23 -2.43
#